data_20ec5c1fe1e861d91fb978d3b1de9a7f
#
_entry.id   20ec5c1fe1e861d91fb978d3b1de9a7f
#
_cell.length_a   1.000
_cell.length_b   1.000
_cell.length_c   1.000
_cell.angle_alpha   90.00
_cell.angle_beta   90.00
_cell.angle_gamma   90.00
#
_symmetry.space_group_name_H-M   'P 1'
#
loop_
_entity.id
_entity.type
_entity.pdbx_description
1 polymer ?
#
loop_
_entity_poly.entity_id
_entity_poly.type
_entity_poly.pdbx_seq_one_letter_code
_entity_poly.pdbx_strand_id
1 'polypeptide(L)'
;MHGAAFITQKKPKDNAMTTRSHHDNVEKQFGSQASAYLSSAVHASGRDLQRLAERLADFPQAHVLDMGCGAGHASFAAAGQVAQVTAYDLSSQMLEVVAQAARDKGFTNIATQQGYAESLPFADASFDVAISRYSAHHWHDVGQALREVKRVLKPGGVMIIMDVMSPGHPVRDVWLQTVEALRDTSHVRNYSSGEWLTMASEAGLVINHLLTDRLPLEFSSWVARMRTPAALTEAIRLYQESASAEVKAYFALQQDGSFTSDTIMFEAHKAI
;
A
#
# COMPACT_ATOMS: atom_id res chain seq x y z
N MET A 1 70.12 22.78 -6.96
CA MET A 1 68.99 22.28 -7.77
C MET A 1 68.06 21.50 -6.85
N HIS A 2 66.94 22.09 -6.42
CA HIS A 2 65.94 21.46 -5.54
C HIS A 2 64.69 21.28 -6.38
N GLY A 3 64.36 20.00 -6.67
CA GLY A 3 63.14 19.64 -7.37
C GLY A 3 61.98 19.63 -6.42
N ALA A 4 60.99 20.50 -6.66
CA ALA A 4 59.72 20.50 -5.96
C ALA A 4 58.78 19.42 -6.55
N ALA A 5 58.40 18.44 -5.77
CA ALA A 5 57.39 17.45 -6.13
C ALA A 5 56.00 18.06 -5.98
N PHE A 6 55.26 18.20 -7.10
CA PHE A 6 53.84 18.57 -7.10
C PHE A 6 53.00 17.35 -6.63
N ILE A 7 52.44 17.46 -5.45
CA ILE A 7 51.43 16.54 -4.97
C ILE A 7 50.08 16.96 -5.58
N THR A 8 49.62 16.20 -6.56
CA THR A 8 48.24 16.37 -7.10
C THR A 8 47.24 15.84 -6.07
N GLN A 9 46.57 16.78 -5.38
CA GLN A 9 45.40 16.43 -4.55
C GLN A 9 44.25 15.98 -5.46
N LYS A 10 43.89 14.70 -5.33
CA LYS A 10 42.64 14.17 -5.87
C LYS A 10 41.48 14.86 -5.18
N LYS A 11 40.67 15.64 -5.95
CA LYS A 11 39.39 16.17 -5.45
C LYS A 11 38.53 15.01 -4.95
N PRO A 12 37.85 15.14 -3.79
CA PRO A 12 36.87 14.17 -3.36
C PRO A 12 35.76 14.09 -4.41
N LYS A 13 35.36 12.88 -4.78
CA LYS A 13 34.18 12.66 -5.59
C LYS A 13 32.99 13.20 -4.78
N ASP A 14 32.34 14.25 -5.28
CA ASP A 14 31.05 14.69 -4.77
C ASP A 14 30.09 13.50 -4.83
N ASN A 15 29.86 12.89 -3.69
CA ASN A 15 28.73 11.99 -3.46
C ASN A 15 27.50 12.89 -3.37
N ALA A 16 27.01 13.39 -4.51
CA ALA A 16 25.75 14.06 -4.59
C ALA A 16 24.69 13.05 -4.09
N MET A 17 24.23 13.22 -2.85
CA MET A 17 23.01 12.57 -2.38
C MET A 17 21.92 13.01 -3.34
N THR A 18 21.52 12.09 -4.24
CA THR A 18 20.38 12.33 -5.12
C THR A 18 19.17 12.54 -4.23
N THR A 19 18.66 13.75 -4.19
CA THR A 19 17.42 14.13 -3.51
C THR A 19 16.26 13.51 -4.30
N ARG A 20 15.91 12.25 -4.00
CA ARG A 20 14.73 11.60 -4.55
C ARG A 20 13.52 11.99 -3.72
N SER A 21 12.42 12.28 -4.38
CA SER A 21 11.13 12.44 -3.70
C SER A 21 10.65 11.10 -3.12
N HIS A 22 9.70 11.13 -2.19
CA HIS A 22 9.09 9.91 -1.68
C HIS A 22 8.40 9.12 -2.82
N HIS A 23 7.71 9.79 -3.72
CA HIS A 23 7.08 9.18 -4.89
C HIS A 23 8.08 8.44 -5.78
N ASP A 24 9.28 9.01 -6.03
CA ASP A 24 10.35 8.32 -6.78
C ASP A 24 10.82 7.04 -6.08
N ASN A 25 10.83 7.04 -4.74
CA ASN A 25 11.16 5.85 -3.96
C ASN A 25 10.11 4.76 -4.11
N VAL A 26 8.83 5.10 -4.02
CA VAL A 26 7.70 4.17 -4.21
C VAL A 26 7.74 3.59 -5.62
N GLU A 27 7.86 4.43 -6.66
CA GLU A 27 7.92 3.98 -8.05
C GLU A 27 9.10 3.02 -8.30
N LYS A 28 10.28 3.35 -7.80
CA LYS A 28 11.46 2.50 -7.91
C LYS A 28 11.28 1.16 -7.19
N GLN A 29 10.65 1.16 -6.02
CA GLN A 29 10.45 -0.03 -5.20
C GLN A 29 9.51 -1.02 -5.89
N PHE A 30 8.40 -0.54 -6.43
CA PHE A 30 7.34 -1.38 -6.98
C PHE A 30 7.44 -1.61 -8.49
N GLY A 31 7.80 -0.60 -9.28
CA GLY A 31 7.79 -0.69 -10.74
C GLY A 31 8.60 -1.87 -11.28
N SER A 32 9.83 -2.08 -10.79
CA SER A 32 10.71 -3.18 -11.22
C SER A 32 10.23 -4.59 -10.80
N GLN A 33 9.16 -4.70 -10.02
CA GLN A 33 8.64 -5.96 -9.46
C GLN A 33 7.20 -6.27 -9.91
N ALA A 34 6.63 -5.48 -10.79
CA ALA A 34 5.22 -5.54 -11.15
C ALA A 34 4.74 -6.96 -11.54
N SER A 35 5.51 -7.69 -12.37
CA SER A 35 5.17 -9.06 -12.77
C SER A 35 5.24 -10.08 -11.62
N ALA A 36 6.17 -9.90 -10.67
CA ALA A 36 6.29 -10.77 -9.50
C ALA A 36 5.11 -10.59 -8.53
N TYR A 37 4.57 -9.37 -8.43
CA TYR A 37 3.37 -9.10 -7.63
C TYR A 37 2.11 -9.75 -8.19
N LEU A 38 1.98 -9.87 -9.50
CA LEU A 38 0.84 -10.53 -10.14
C LEU A 38 0.73 -12.02 -9.75
N SER A 39 1.85 -12.71 -9.60
CA SER A 39 1.90 -14.14 -9.22
C SER A 39 1.96 -14.39 -7.71
N SER A 40 1.98 -13.34 -6.88
CA SER A 40 2.10 -13.47 -5.43
C SER A 40 0.82 -14.03 -4.80
N ALA A 41 0.89 -15.26 -4.25
CA ALA A 41 -0.25 -15.94 -3.63
C ALA A 41 -0.91 -15.12 -2.50
N VAL A 42 -0.11 -14.39 -1.71
CA VAL A 42 -0.63 -13.55 -0.60
C VAL A 42 -1.51 -12.41 -1.12
N HIS A 43 -1.22 -11.88 -2.31
CA HIS A 43 -2.00 -10.80 -2.92
C HIS A 43 -3.13 -11.33 -3.81
N ALA A 44 -2.93 -12.50 -4.43
CA ALA A 44 -3.89 -13.08 -5.37
C ALA A 44 -5.12 -13.72 -4.71
N SER A 45 -5.04 -14.07 -3.44
CA SER A 45 -6.14 -14.70 -2.71
C SER A 45 -6.14 -14.25 -1.25
N GLY A 46 -7.28 -13.81 -0.76
CA GLY A 46 -7.46 -13.38 0.62
C GLY A 46 -8.93 -13.19 0.94
N ARG A 47 -9.30 -13.31 2.23
CA ARG A 47 -10.68 -13.05 2.69
C ARG A 47 -11.13 -11.63 2.38
N ASP A 48 -10.20 -10.69 2.38
CA ASP A 48 -10.42 -9.29 2.02
C ASP A 48 -10.91 -9.14 0.57
N LEU A 49 -10.29 -9.82 -0.40
CA LEU A 49 -10.74 -9.81 -1.80
C LEU A 49 -12.11 -10.48 -1.98
N GLN A 50 -12.36 -11.56 -1.26
CA GLN A 50 -13.67 -12.21 -1.27
C GLN A 50 -14.75 -11.27 -0.73
N ARG A 51 -14.52 -10.65 0.44
CA ARG A 51 -15.43 -9.67 1.04
C ARG A 51 -15.65 -8.46 0.14
N LEU A 52 -14.58 -8.00 -0.53
CA LEU A 52 -14.67 -6.92 -1.50
C LEU A 52 -15.61 -7.30 -2.65
N ALA A 53 -15.42 -8.48 -3.25
CA ALA A 53 -16.26 -8.95 -4.35
C ALA A 53 -17.73 -9.12 -3.91
N GLU A 54 -17.97 -9.71 -2.73
CA GLU A 54 -19.31 -9.85 -2.13
C GLU A 54 -19.97 -8.48 -1.95
N ARG A 55 -19.23 -7.50 -1.42
CA ARG A 55 -19.75 -6.15 -1.19
C ARG A 55 -20.04 -5.40 -2.50
N LEU A 56 -19.17 -5.54 -3.50
CA LEU A 56 -19.33 -4.88 -4.79
C LEU A 56 -20.48 -5.46 -5.63
N ALA A 57 -20.91 -6.69 -5.35
CA ALA A 57 -22.10 -7.27 -5.97
C ALA A 57 -23.40 -6.44 -5.71
N ASP A 58 -23.43 -5.62 -4.66
CA ASP A 58 -24.53 -4.69 -4.39
C ASP A 58 -24.53 -3.46 -5.35
N PHE A 59 -23.45 -3.28 -6.11
CA PHE A 59 -23.22 -2.11 -6.99
C PHE A 59 -22.96 -2.50 -8.46
N PRO A 60 -23.81 -3.31 -9.12
CA PRO A 60 -23.50 -3.88 -10.44
C PRO A 60 -23.32 -2.83 -11.55
N GLN A 61 -23.85 -1.62 -11.38
CA GLN A 61 -23.72 -0.52 -12.33
C GLN A 61 -22.62 0.49 -11.94
N ALA A 62 -21.83 0.21 -10.89
CA ALA A 62 -20.86 1.16 -10.38
C ALA A 62 -19.69 1.38 -11.33
N HIS A 63 -19.15 2.60 -11.30
CA HIS A 63 -17.80 2.93 -11.71
C HIS A 63 -16.90 2.96 -10.46
N VAL A 64 -15.95 2.05 -10.40
CA VAL A 64 -15.04 1.87 -9.27
C VAL A 64 -13.67 2.48 -9.58
N LEU A 65 -13.11 3.22 -8.63
CA LEU A 65 -11.71 3.67 -8.63
C LEU A 65 -10.90 2.77 -7.69
N ASP A 66 -9.87 2.08 -8.19
CA ASP A 66 -8.93 1.29 -7.40
C ASP A 66 -7.62 2.07 -7.24
N MET A 67 -7.41 2.66 -6.05
CA MET A 67 -6.30 3.57 -5.75
C MET A 67 -5.08 2.83 -5.22
N GLY A 68 -3.95 3.00 -5.90
CA GLY A 68 -2.74 2.22 -5.64
C GLY A 68 -2.99 0.75 -5.97
N CYS A 69 -3.48 0.50 -7.19
CA CYS A 69 -3.95 -0.81 -7.61
C CYS A 69 -2.84 -1.87 -7.68
N GLY A 70 -1.56 -1.45 -7.71
CA GLY A 70 -0.42 -2.35 -7.88
C GLY A 70 -0.61 -3.28 -9.08
N ALA A 71 -0.46 -4.58 -8.87
CA ALA A 71 -0.66 -5.59 -9.93
C ALA A 71 -2.13 -5.93 -10.23
N GLY A 72 -3.09 -5.20 -9.65
CA GLY A 72 -4.51 -5.21 -10.05
C GLY A 72 -5.40 -6.25 -9.38
N HIS A 73 -4.98 -6.90 -8.31
CA HIS A 73 -5.80 -7.96 -7.67
C HIS A 73 -7.17 -7.46 -7.21
N ALA A 74 -7.25 -6.26 -6.61
CA ALA A 74 -8.52 -5.66 -6.23
C ALA A 74 -9.32 -5.19 -7.47
N SER A 75 -8.65 -4.66 -8.49
CA SER A 75 -9.26 -4.32 -9.78
C SER A 75 -9.92 -5.53 -10.44
N PHE A 76 -9.26 -6.70 -10.46
CA PHE A 76 -9.82 -7.92 -11.06
C PHE A 76 -11.00 -8.47 -10.25
N ALA A 77 -10.92 -8.42 -8.91
CA ALA A 77 -12.03 -8.81 -8.04
C ALA A 77 -13.25 -7.91 -8.27
N ALA A 78 -13.02 -6.60 -8.40
CA ALA A 78 -14.06 -5.62 -8.69
C ALA A 78 -14.65 -5.79 -10.08
N ALA A 79 -13.84 -5.99 -11.12
CA ALA A 79 -14.28 -6.07 -12.51
C ALA A 79 -15.29 -7.18 -12.80
N GLY A 80 -15.26 -8.26 -12.00
CA GLY A 80 -16.25 -9.33 -12.08
C GLY A 80 -17.63 -8.97 -11.50
N GLN A 81 -17.75 -7.85 -10.78
CA GLN A 81 -18.98 -7.48 -10.06
C GLN A 81 -19.61 -6.19 -10.57
N VAL A 82 -18.85 -5.29 -11.19
CA VAL A 82 -19.28 -3.91 -11.49
C VAL A 82 -19.19 -3.57 -12.97
N ALA A 83 -19.81 -2.48 -13.39
CA ALA A 83 -19.85 -2.04 -14.79
C ALA A 83 -18.47 -1.57 -15.27
N GLN A 84 -17.71 -0.84 -14.46
CA GLN A 84 -16.41 -0.27 -14.85
C GLN A 84 -15.44 -0.16 -13.68
N VAL A 85 -14.15 -0.38 -13.95
CA VAL A 85 -13.05 -0.18 -12.99
C VAL A 85 -12.00 0.74 -13.62
N THR A 86 -11.56 1.75 -12.87
CA THR A 86 -10.36 2.52 -13.16
C THR A 86 -9.26 2.07 -12.19
N ALA A 87 -8.30 1.32 -12.70
CA ALA A 87 -7.09 0.93 -11.98
C ALA A 87 -6.12 2.12 -11.98
N TYR A 88 -5.84 2.68 -10.81
CA TYR A 88 -5.07 3.89 -10.64
C TYR A 88 -3.82 3.62 -9.81
N ASP A 89 -2.65 3.95 -10.34
CA ASP A 89 -1.38 3.74 -9.66
C ASP A 89 -0.36 4.82 -10.07
N LEU A 90 0.61 5.05 -9.23
CA LEU A 90 1.71 5.97 -9.53
C LEU A 90 2.72 5.32 -10.50
N SER A 91 2.83 3.98 -10.52
CA SER A 91 3.76 3.24 -11.36
C SER A 91 3.14 2.87 -12.72
N SER A 92 3.68 3.44 -13.80
CA SER A 92 3.30 3.06 -15.17
C SER A 92 3.54 1.58 -15.45
N GLN A 93 4.61 1.00 -14.88
CA GLN A 93 4.94 -0.42 -15.05
C GLN A 93 3.89 -1.35 -14.39
N MET A 94 3.35 -0.97 -13.22
CA MET A 94 2.23 -1.68 -12.62
C MET A 94 1.00 -1.62 -13.51
N LEU A 95 0.67 -0.46 -14.05
CA LEU A 95 -0.48 -0.28 -14.94
C LEU A 95 -0.37 -1.07 -16.25
N GLU A 96 0.83 -1.21 -16.81
CA GLU A 96 1.10 -2.08 -17.96
C GLU A 96 0.81 -3.55 -17.64
N VAL A 97 1.24 -4.03 -16.45
CA VAL A 97 0.96 -5.39 -15.98
C VAL A 97 -0.54 -5.58 -15.77
N VAL A 98 -1.23 -4.63 -15.18
CA VAL A 98 -2.70 -4.68 -15.02
C VAL A 98 -3.40 -4.75 -16.36
N ALA A 99 -3.03 -3.89 -17.32
CA ALA A 99 -3.64 -3.87 -18.65
C ALA A 99 -3.42 -5.18 -19.41
N GLN A 100 -2.22 -5.77 -19.32
CA GLN A 100 -1.95 -7.07 -19.94
C GLN A 100 -2.74 -8.19 -19.27
N ALA A 101 -2.71 -8.25 -17.92
CA ALA A 101 -3.42 -9.29 -17.17
C ALA A 101 -4.95 -9.19 -17.36
N ALA A 102 -5.50 -7.97 -17.48
CA ALA A 102 -6.92 -7.77 -17.80
C ALA A 102 -7.29 -8.41 -19.15
N ARG A 103 -6.49 -8.17 -20.20
CA ARG A 103 -6.70 -8.81 -21.52
C ARG A 103 -6.62 -10.33 -21.43
N ASP A 104 -5.60 -10.86 -20.76
CA ASP A 104 -5.38 -12.31 -20.63
C ASP A 104 -6.52 -13.01 -19.87
N LYS A 105 -7.14 -12.28 -18.91
CA LYS A 105 -8.31 -12.75 -18.15
C LYS A 105 -9.66 -12.47 -18.83
N GLY A 106 -9.67 -11.77 -19.98
CA GLY A 106 -10.88 -11.44 -20.73
C GLY A 106 -11.70 -10.29 -20.15
N PHE A 107 -11.13 -9.46 -19.26
CA PHE A 107 -11.81 -8.26 -18.77
C PHE A 107 -11.75 -7.14 -19.83
N THR A 108 -12.90 -6.56 -20.14
CA THR A 108 -13.05 -5.44 -21.06
C THR A 108 -13.45 -4.14 -20.38
N ASN A 109 -13.70 -4.20 -19.08
CA ASN A 109 -14.24 -3.11 -18.26
C ASN A 109 -13.20 -2.50 -17.29
N ILE A 110 -11.90 -2.75 -17.50
CA ILE A 110 -10.81 -2.15 -16.72
C ILE A 110 -10.09 -1.12 -17.58
N ALA A 111 -10.06 0.13 -17.13
CA ALA A 111 -9.19 1.18 -17.66
C ALA A 111 -8.04 1.45 -16.67
N THR A 112 -6.89 1.92 -17.17
CA THR A 112 -5.73 2.27 -16.36
C THR A 112 -5.45 3.77 -16.43
N GLN A 113 -5.07 4.39 -15.29
CA GLN A 113 -4.71 5.79 -15.22
C GLN A 113 -3.56 6.00 -14.23
N GLN A 114 -2.51 6.69 -14.64
CA GLN A 114 -1.37 7.01 -13.77
C GLN A 114 -1.61 8.29 -12.98
N GLY A 115 -1.13 8.31 -11.71
CA GLY A 115 -1.09 9.52 -10.88
C GLY A 115 -0.90 9.24 -9.40
N TYR A 116 -1.03 10.27 -8.58
CA TYR A 116 -0.80 10.28 -7.14
C TYR A 116 -2.11 10.28 -6.36
N ALA A 117 -2.16 9.56 -5.25
CA ALA A 117 -3.36 9.46 -4.41
C ALA A 117 -3.82 10.82 -3.87
N GLU A 118 -2.87 11.73 -3.63
CA GLU A 118 -3.10 13.07 -3.09
C GLU A 118 -3.62 14.10 -4.11
N SER A 119 -3.67 13.73 -5.41
CA SER A 119 -4.10 14.61 -6.48
C SER A 119 -4.72 13.80 -7.62
N LEU A 120 -5.99 13.50 -7.51
CA LEU A 120 -6.70 12.66 -8.49
C LEU A 120 -7.11 13.48 -9.72
N PRO A 121 -6.72 13.05 -10.96
CA PRO A 121 -7.01 13.77 -12.19
C PRO A 121 -8.44 13.53 -12.71
N PHE A 122 -9.39 13.39 -11.79
CA PHE A 122 -10.78 13.13 -12.11
C PHE A 122 -11.68 14.28 -11.68
N ALA A 123 -12.80 14.47 -12.36
CA ALA A 123 -13.80 15.44 -11.98
C ALA A 123 -14.48 15.07 -10.65
N ASP A 124 -15.08 16.05 -9.98
CA ASP A 124 -15.90 15.82 -8.80
C ASP A 124 -17.05 14.85 -9.12
N ALA A 125 -17.41 14.02 -8.18
CA ALA A 125 -18.56 13.10 -8.30
C ALA A 125 -18.48 12.16 -9.53
N SER A 126 -17.29 11.62 -9.84
CA SER A 126 -17.04 10.73 -10.99
C SER A 126 -17.25 9.26 -10.68
N PHE A 127 -17.11 8.84 -9.41
CA PHE A 127 -17.12 7.44 -9.02
C PHE A 127 -18.21 7.11 -8.01
N ASP A 128 -18.76 5.92 -8.15
CA ASP A 128 -19.73 5.37 -7.20
C ASP A 128 -19.02 4.76 -5.99
N VAL A 129 -17.87 4.09 -6.25
CA VAL A 129 -17.06 3.44 -5.23
C VAL A 129 -15.58 3.76 -5.45
N ALA A 130 -14.84 4.01 -4.37
CA ALA A 130 -13.38 4.04 -4.35
C ALA A 130 -12.87 2.91 -3.46
N ILE A 131 -11.87 2.17 -3.93
CA ILE A 131 -11.23 1.10 -3.15
C ILE A 131 -9.73 1.34 -3.06
N SER A 132 -9.09 0.82 -2.01
CA SER A 132 -7.63 0.70 -1.93
C SER A 132 -7.26 -0.51 -1.11
N ARG A 133 -6.22 -1.22 -1.54
CA ARG A 133 -5.77 -2.43 -0.88
C ARG A 133 -4.25 -2.49 -0.75
N TYR A 134 -3.74 -2.55 0.48
CA TYR A 134 -2.31 -2.62 0.82
C TYR A 134 -1.47 -1.56 0.11
N SER A 135 -1.96 -0.32 0.10
CA SER A 135 -1.33 0.80 -0.60
C SER A 135 -1.25 2.08 0.26
N ALA A 136 -2.23 2.35 1.10
CA ALA A 136 -2.31 3.61 1.82
C ALA A 136 -1.14 3.84 2.79
N HIS A 137 -0.50 2.77 3.26
CA HIS A 137 0.71 2.87 4.08
C HIS A 137 1.96 3.35 3.33
N HIS A 138 1.86 3.58 2.01
CA HIS A 138 2.89 4.22 1.17
C HIS A 138 2.54 5.65 0.78
N TRP A 139 1.31 6.13 1.00
CA TRP A 139 0.91 7.46 0.57
C TRP A 139 1.61 8.53 1.42
N HIS A 140 2.03 9.60 0.75
CA HIS A 140 2.75 10.70 1.41
C HIS A 140 1.85 11.46 2.38
N ASP A 141 0.57 11.68 2.02
CA ASP A 141 -0.45 12.35 2.83
C ASP A 141 -1.81 11.67 2.68
N VAL A 142 -2.09 10.72 3.58
CA VAL A 142 -3.35 9.99 3.60
C VAL A 142 -4.54 10.92 3.81
N GLY A 143 -4.40 11.95 4.65
CA GLY A 143 -5.48 12.92 4.87
C GLY A 143 -5.86 13.66 3.59
N GLN A 144 -4.87 14.06 2.79
CA GLN A 144 -5.12 14.68 1.48
C GLN A 144 -5.74 13.68 0.49
N ALA A 145 -5.24 12.44 0.46
CA ALA A 145 -5.81 11.40 -0.39
C ALA A 145 -7.28 11.12 -0.05
N LEU A 146 -7.66 11.09 1.23
CA LEU A 146 -9.05 10.93 1.65
C LEU A 146 -9.94 12.13 1.24
N ARG A 147 -9.42 13.36 1.27
CA ARG A 147 -10.15 14.53 0.74
C ARG A 147 -10.39 14.42 -0.76
N GLU A 148 -9.40 13.96 -1.51
CA GLU A 148 -9.55 13.69 -2.95
C GLU A 148 -10.55 12.57 -3.22
N VAL A 149 -10.50 11.47 -2.45
CA VAL A 149 -11.53 10.40 -2.53
C VAL A 149 -12.93 10.98 -2.30
N LYS A 150 -13.12 11.77 -1.23
CA LYS A 150 -14.41 12.42 -0.99
C LYS A 150 -14.83 13.30 -2.15
N ARG A 151 -13.91 14.05 -2.76
CA ARG A 151 -14.21 14.93 -3.89
C ARG A 151 -14.72 14.15 -5.10
N VAL A 152 -14.00 13.08 -5.48
CA VAL A 152 -14.34 12.29 -6.68
C VAL A 152 -15.49 11.32 -6.49
N LEU A 153 -15.86 10.96 -5.25
CA LEU A 153 -17.04 10.17 -4.97
C LEU A 153 -18.32 10.98 -5.23
N LYS A 154 -19.31 10.34 -5.84
CA LYS A 154 -20.68 10.86 -5.95
C LYS A 154 -21.29 11.03 -4.56
N PRO A 155 -22.33 11.88 -4.39
CA PRO A 155 -23.14 11.89 -3.17
C PRO A 155 -23.63 10.47 -2.83
N GLY A 156 -23.48 10.02 -1.59
CA GLY A 156 -23.78 8.64 -1.17
C GLY A 156 -22.77 7.59 -1.63
N GLY A 157 -21.71 8.00 -2.33
CA GLY A 157 -20.63 7.08 -2.78
C GLY A 157 -19.84 6.49 -1.63
N VAL A 158 -19.23 5.35 -1.86
CA VAL A 158 -18.61 4.48 -0.86
C VAL A 158 -17.10 4.41 -1.07
N MET A 159 -16.34 4.46 0.02
CA MET A 159 -14.92 4.13 0.05
C MET A 159 -14.70 2.83 0.83
N ILE A 160 -13.90 1.91 0.30
CA ILE A 160 -13.49 0.67 0.98
C ILE A 160 -11.98 0.62 1.06
N ILE A 161 -11.43 0.61 2.26
CA ILE A 161 -9.98 0.47 2.52
C ILE A 161 -9.70 -0.88 3.12
N MET A 162 -8.66 -1.54 2.61
CA MET A 162 -8.09 -2.79 3.13
C MET A 162 -6.59 -2.60 3.30
N ASP A 163 -6.08 -2.62 4.55
CA ASP A 163 -4.65 -2.40 4.77
C ASP A 163 -4.13 -3.13 6.02
N VAL A 164 -2.81 -3.16 6.17
CA VAL A 164 -2.17 -3.54 7.43
C VAL A 164 -2.50 -2.50 8.48
N MET A 165 -2.86 -2.95 9.67
CA MET A 165 -3.29 -2.08 10.76
C MET A 165 -2.27 -2.05 11.89
N SER A 166 -1.95 -0.86 12.38
CA SER A 166 -1.24 -0.71 13.65
C SER A 166 -2.13 -1.14 14.82
N PRO A 167 -1.57 -1.85 15.82
CA PRO A 167 -2.29 -2.18 17.06
C PRO A 167 -2.74 -0.96 17.88
N GLY A 168 -2.24 0.24 17.57
CA GLY A 168 -2.52 1.48 18.33
C GLY A 168 -1.87 1.58 19.70
N HIS A 169 -1.36 0.48 20.27
CA HIS A 169 -0.60 0.51 21.53
C HIS A 169 0.85 0.92 21.26
N PRO A 170 1.41 1.96 21.93
CA PRO A 170 2.69 2.55 21.55
C PRO A 170 3.86 1.57 21.39
N VAL A 171 4.01 0.61 22.32
CA VAL A 171 5.10 -0.38 22.29
C VAL A 171 4.97 -1.33 21.08
N ARG A 172 3.75 -1.74 20.76
CA ARG A 172 3.47 -2.63 19.61
C ARG A 172 3.53 -1.86 18.30
N ASP A 173 3.03 -0.63 18.30
CA ASP A 173 3.07 0.26 17.14
C ASP A 173 4.50 0.54 16.70
N VAL A 174 5.36 1.00 17.60
CA VAL A 174 6.76 1.30 17.25
C VAL A 174 7.51 0.06 16.73
N TRP A 175 7.21 -1.13 17.27
CA TRP A 175 7.81 -2.36 16.79
C TRP A 175 7.39 -2.65 15.34
N LEU A 176 6.09 -2.59 15.03
CA LEU A 176 5.57 -2.85 13.69
C LEU A 176 6.13 -1.83 12.68
N GLN A 177 6.05 -0.53 12.99
CA GLN A 177 6.56 0.53 12.10
C GLN A 177 8.06 0.34 11.82
N THR A 178 8.84 -0.05 12.84
CA THR A 178 10.29 -0.25 12.68
C THR A 178 10.60 -1.41 11.73
N VAL A 179 9.97 -2.57 11.89
CA VAL A 179 10.26 -3.73 11.03
C VAL A 179 9.78 -3.47 9.60
N GLU A 180 8.65 -2.77 9.41
CA GLU A 180 8.16 -2.39 8.09
C GLU A 180 9.07 -1.36 7.41
N ALA A 181 9.54 -0.33 8.13
CA ALA A 181 10.45 0.67 7.58
C ALA A 181 11.82 0.09 7.22
N LEU A 182 12.33 -0.90 7.98
CA LEU A 182 13.56 -1.61 7.65
C LEU A 182 13.38 -2.52 6.42
N ARG A 183 12.22 -3.14 6.30
CA ARG A 183 11.90 -4.01 5.16
C ARG A 183 11.73 -3.23 3.87
N ASP A 184 11.07 -2.08 3.94
CA ASP A 184 10.65 -1.28 2.79
C ASP A 184 10.87 0.21 3.05
N THR A 185 11.82 0.79 2.35
CA THR A 185 12.17 2.21 2.47
C THR A 185 11.12 3.17 1.91
N SER A 186 10.09 2.65 1.25
CA SER A 186 8.92 3.42 0.80
C SER A 186 7.75 3.38 1.77
N HIS A 187 7.88 2.62 2.88
CA HIS A 187 6.87 2.59 3.94
C HIS A 187 6.77 3.94 4.65
N VAL A 188 5.56 4.43 4.84
CA VAL A 188 5.28 5.65 5.60
C VAL A 188 4.72 5.29 6.97
N ARG A 189 3.54 4.65 7.02
CA ARG A 189 2.91 4.27 8.28
C ARG A 189 1.78 3.27 8.10
N ASN A 190 1.73 2.25 8.94
CA ASN A 190 0.50 1.49 9.18
C ASN A 190 -0.35 2.25 10.20
N TYR A 191 -1.56 2.61 9.83
CA TYR A 191 -2.46 3.40 10.68
C TYR A 191 -3.31 2.49 11.57
N SER A 192 -3.54 2.92 12.80
CA SER A 192 -4.48 2.28 13.72
C SER A 192 -5.93 2.59 13.33
N SER A 193 -6.88 1.81 13.85
CA SER A 193 -8.31 2.09 13.66
C SER A 193 -8.72 3.49 14.12
N GLY A 194 -8.14 3.97 15.25
CA GLY A 194 -8.40 5.32 15.75
C GLY A 194 -7.88 6.43 14.82
N GLU A 195 -6.68 6.24 14.23
CA GLU A 195 -6.13 7.18 13.25
C GLU A 195 -6.99 7.19 11.97
N TRP A 196 -7.44 6.04 11.48
CA TRP A 196 -8.34 5.94 10.33
C TRP A 196 -9.67 6.66 10.56
N LEU A 197 -10.31 6.45 11.74
CA LEU A 197 -11.55 7.14 12.12
C LEU A 197 -11.37 8.66 12.13
N THR A 198 -10.28 9.14 12.71
CA THR A 198 -9.97 10.57 12.77
C THR A 198 -9.77 11.17 11.38
N MET A 199 -8.89 10.58 10.56
CA MET A 199 -8.58 11.07 9.21
C MET A 199 -9.80 11.04 8.27
N ALA A 200 -10.62 9.97 8.34
CA ALA A 200 -11.85 9.88 7.55
C ALA A 200 -12.85 10.98 7.96
N SER A 201 -13.03 11.20 9.26
CA SER A 201 -13.91 12.25 9.77
C SER A 201 -13.43 13.65 9.36
N GLU A 202 -12.15 13.94 9.47
CA GLU A 202 -11.54 15.20 9.03
C GLU A 202 -11.68 15.44 7.53
N ALA A 203 -11.62 14.36 6.71
CA ALA A 203 -11.91 14.42 5.30
C ALA A 203 -13.41 14.58 4.98
N GLY A 204 -14.30 14.43 5.98
CA GLY A 204 -15.75 14.49 5.83
C GLY A 204 -16.36 13.22 5.24
N LEU A 205 -15.73 12.08 5.53
CA LEU A 205 -16.24 10.73 5.27
C LEU A 205 -16.72 10.13 6.60
N VAL A 206 -17.76 9.30 6.55
CA VAL A 206 -18.36 8.66 7.73
C VAL A 206 -18.11 7.16 7.65
N ILE A 207 -17.29 6.62 8.55
CA ILE A 207 -17.08 5.17 8.66
C ILE A 207 -18.30 4.54 9.35
N ASN A 208 -18.92 3.58 8.69
CA ASN A 208 -20.10 2.87 9.18
C ASN A 208 -19.87 1.36 9.36
N HIS A 209 -18.80 0.82 8.78
CA HIS A 209 -18.43 -0.58 8.93
C HIS A 209 -16.93 -0.72 9.06
N LEU A 210 -16.48 -1.53 10.01
CA LEU A 210 -15.06 -1.79 10.24
C LEU A 210 -14.89 -3.24 10.71
N LEU A 211 -13.98 -3.95 10.04
CA LEU A 211 -13.56 -5.30 10.37
C LEU A 211 -12.06 -5.35 10.58
N THR A 212 -11.62 -6.18 11.49
CA THR A 212 -10.21 -6.51 11.68
C THR A 212 -9.99 -8.00 11.47
N ASP A 213 -8.80 -8.35 10.97
CA ASP A 213 -8.42 -9.74 10.77
C ASP A 213 -6.93 -9.91 11.13
N ARG A 214 -6.47 -11.16 11.15
CA ARG A 214 -5.07 -11.49 11.42
C ARG A 214 -4.41 -12.04 10.16
N LEU A 215 -3.24 -11.50 9.80
CA LEU A 215 -2.47 -11.87 8.61
C LEU A 215 -1.16 -12.53 9.02
N PRO A 216 -1.04 -13.86 8.90
CA PRO A 216 0.25 -14.54 9.06
C PRO A 216 1.21 -14.16 7.94
N LEU A 217 2.44 -13.81 8.31
CA LEU A 217 3.51 -13.40 7.41
C LEU A 217 4.70 -14.34 7.61
N GLU A 218 4.99 -15.14 6.60
CA GLU A 218 6.19 -15.97 6.57
C GLU A 218 7.39 -15.08 6.24
N PHE A 219 8.43 -15.12 7.09
CA PHE A 219 9.52 -14.14 7.09
C PHE A 219 10.31 -14.12 5.79
N SER A 220 10.67 -15.29 5.25
CA SER A 220 11.52 -15.34 4.06
C SER A 220 10.82 -14.75 2.83
N SER A 221 9.56 -15.08 2.62
CA SER A 221 8.76 -14.53 1.53
C SER A 221 8.41 -13.05 1.74
N TRP A 222 8.23 -12.64 3.02
CA TRP A 222 7.91 -11.25 3.37
C TRP A 222 9.05 -10.29 3.03
N VAL A 223 10.32 -10.64 3.37
CA VAL A 223 11.49 -9.82 3.02
C VAL A 223 11.86 -9.95 1.54
N ALA A 224 11.72 -11.15 0.95
CA ALA A 224 12.03 -11.38 -0.46
C ALA A 224 11.17 -10.55 -1.41
N ARG A 225 9.87 -10.37 -1.09
CA ARG A 225 8.94 -9.54 -1.89
C ARG A 225 9.42 -8.11 -2.06
N MET A 226 10.07 -7.54 -1.03
CA MET A 226 10.59 -6.17 -1.08
C MET A 226 12.05 -6.10 -1.52
N ARG A 227 12.67 -7.26 -1.81
CA ARG A 227 14.12 -7.37 -2.07
C ARG A 227 14.93 -6.67 -0.97
N THR A 228 14.48 -6.84 0.26
CA THR A 228 15.11 -6.23 1.44
C THR A 228 16.60 -6.59 1.45
N PRO A 229 17.51 -5.62 1.50
CA PRO A 229 18.94 -5.88 1.54
C PRO A 229 19.32 -6.78 2.73
N ALA A 230 20.31 -7.65 2.54
CA ALA A 230 20.72 -8.62 3.56
C ALA A 230 21.02 -7.95 4.92
N ALA A 231 21.69 -6.79 4.93
CA ALA A 231 21.97 -6.05 6.16
C ALA A 231 20.71 -5.59 6.89
N LEU A 232 19.67 -5.16 6.15
CA LEU A 232 18.38 -4.78 6.74
C LEU A 232 17.58 -6.00 7.19
N THR A 233 17.64 -7.11 6.44
CA THR A 233 17.05 -8.39 6.85
C THR A 233 17.63 -8.87 8.17
N GLU A 234 18.97 -8.80 8.32
CA GLU A 234 19.65 -9.12 9.57
C GLU A 234 19.24 -8.17 10.71
N ALA A 235 19.19 -6.87 10.44
CA ALA A 235 18.74 -5.88 11.42
C ALA A 235 17.31 -6.15 11.91
N ILE A 236 16.40 -6.53 11.01
CA ILE A 236 15.03 -6.96 11.38
C ILE A 236 15.11 -8.17 12.32
N ARG A 237 15.91 -9.18 12.01
CA ARG A 237 16.04 -10.38 12.85
C ARG A 237 16.55 -10.03 14.26
N LEU A 238 17.62 -9.24 14.35
CA LEU A 238 18.16 -8.79 15.64
C LEU A 238 17.11 -7.99 16.44
N TYR A 239 16.34 -7.13 15.76
CA TYR A 239 15.29 -6.35 16.40
C TYR A 239 14.13 -7.25 16.89
N GLN A 240 13.75 -8.27 16.13
CA GLN A 240 12.76 -9.27 16.52
C GLN A 240 13.24 -10.09 17.75
N GLU A 241 14.49 -10.51 17.78
CA GLU A 241 15.07 -11.27 18.90
C GLU A 241 15.09 -10.46 20.20
N SER A 242 15.38 -9.16 20.10
CA SER A 242 15.41 -8.24 21.25
C SER A 242 14.02 -7.75 21.71
N ALA A 243 12.94 -8.08 20.97
CA ALA A 243 11.60 -7.64 21.31
C ALA A 243 11.14 -8.16 22.68
N SER A 244 10.32 -7.35 23.38
CA SER A 244 9.73 -7.71 24.67
C SER A 244 8.81 -8.93 24.56
N ALA A 245 8.59 -9.62 25.65
CA ALA A 245 7.67 -10.76 25.71
C ALA A 245 6.25 -10.39 25.26
N GLU A 246 5.80 -9.20 25.60
CA GLU A 246 4.51 -8.65 25.18
C GLU A 246 4.41 -8.51 23.65
N VAL A 247 5.44 -7.99 22.99
CA VAL A 247 5.50 -7.84 21.54
C VAL A 247 5.54 -9.21 20.87
N LYS A 248 6.41 -10.11 21.36
CA LYS A 248 6.53 -11.47 20.83
C LYS A 248 5.21 -12.24 20.90
N ALA A 249 4.51 -12.13 22.02
CA ALA A 249 3.22 -12.77 22.21
C ALA A 249 2.13 -12.19 21.30
N TYR A 250 2.06 -10.85 21.20
CA TYR A 250 1.05 -10.18 20.39
C TYR A 250 1.16 -10.51 18.90
N PHE A 251 2.36 -10.42 18.37
CA PHE A 251 2.63 -10.70 16.95
C PHE A 251 2.84 -12.20 16.66
N ALA A 252 2.69 -13.08 17.66
CA ALA A 252 2.96 -14.51 17.53
C ALA A 252 4.31 -14.78 16.84
N LEU A 253 5.35 -14.06 17.27
CA LEU A 253 6.67 -14.08 16.62
C LEU A 253 7.33 -15.45 16.77
N GLN A 254 7.74 -16.05 15.66
CA GLN A 254 8.35 -17.38 15.58
C GLN A 254 9.87 -17.32 15.52
N GLN A 255 10.52 -18.47 15.71
CA GLN A 255 11.99 -18.58 15.69
C GLN A 255 12.60 -18.21 14.34
N ASP A 256 11.90 -18.50 13.23
CA ASP A 256 12.32 -18.18 11.87
C ASP A 256 12.09 -16.70 11.50
N GLY A 257 11.44 -15.92 12.38
CA GLY A 257 11.08 -14.53 12.17
C GLY A 257 9.68 -14.32 11.59
N SER A 258 8.96 -15.39 11.29
CA SER A 258 7.55 -15.30 10.88
C SER A 258 6.70 -14.72 12.01
N PHE A 259 5.72 -13.90 11.66
CA PHE A 259 4.86 -13.22 12.62
C PHE A 259 3.46 -13.00 12.06
N THR A 260 2.55 -12.51 12.89
CA THR A 260 1.18 -12.22 12.49
C THR A 260 0.87 -10.76 12.72
N SER A 261 0.51 -10.03 11.66
CA SER A 261 0.06 -8.64 11.73
C SER A 261 -1.45 -8.55 11.82
N ASP A 262 -1.96 -7.38 12.24
CA ASP A 262 -3.37 -7.05 12.11
C ASP A 262 -3.64 -6.45 10.73
N THR A 263 -4.86 -6.66 10.22
CA THR A 263 -5.37 -5.98 9.06
C THR A 263 -6.71 -5.34 9.37
N ILE A 264 -7.03 -4.30 8.62
CA ILE A 264 -8.30 -3.58 8.69
C ILE A 264 -8.97 -3.62 7.33
N MET A 265 -10.27 -3.79 7.33
CA MET A 265 -11.15 -3.46 6.21
C MET A 265 -12.25 -2.57 6.74
N PHE A 266 -12.41 -1.38 6.18
CA PHE A 266 -13.49 -0.49 6.57
C PHE A 266 -14.19 0.12 5.36
N GLU A 267 -15.45 0.45 5.57
CA GLU A 267 -16.30 1.14 4.63
C GLU A 267 -16.65 2.52 5.18
N ALA A 268 -16.50 3.55 4.37
CA ALA A 268 -16.89 4.91 4.68
C ALA A 268 -17.74 5.51 3.55
N HIS A 269 -18.64 6.44 3.89
CA HIS A 269 -19.53 7.08 2.95
C HIS A 269 -19.28 8.57 2.84
N LYS A 270 -19.42 9.09 1.62
CA LYS A 270 -19.66 10.51 1.42
C LYS A 270 -21.12 10.80 1.72
N ALA A 271 -21.38 11.75 2.62
CA ALA A 271 -22.76 12.19 2.89
C ALA A 271 -23.48 12.63 1.60
N ILE A 272 -24.79 12.47 1.58
CA ILE A 272 -25.68 12.88 0.49
C ILE A 272 -25.75 14.40 0.41
#